data_4eec07a875e6061ecea158314780900a
#
_entry.id   4eec07a875e6061ecea158314780900a
#
_cell.length_a   1.000
_cell.length_b   1.000
_cell.length_c   1.000
_cell.angle_alpha   90.00
_cell.angle_beta   90.00
_cell.angle_gamma   90.00
#
_symmetry.space_group_name_H-M   'P 1'
#
loop_
_entity.id
_entity.type
_entity.pdbx_description
1 polymer ?
#
loop_
_entity_poly.entity_id
_entity_poly.type
_entity_poly.pdbx_seq_one_letter_code
_entity_poly.pdbx_strand_id
1 'polypeptide(L)'
;MKHIGRLFALALLWAALSPAFAADPVYPPGLRVGLVPIQGLVLSKTFPGFETEDHGVKVLVAELPPAAYGEVENAFKTSSFPGGANAIKPESLQTAAGEGFYTVESAKDGADTVRRFSMIVAGGAFSGYIAAQVPESATKTFSDDAVRKMFATAVVRKEVPVEEQLGLLPFKMTELSGFKNIRTLAPGAAILFADGDEETGIEAQPYMVVGTIASAPTQPEDRGRFAQQAAGQIPGLRDGRITMSEPLRIAGSPGYETRVEATSGKANTPVTVVQWLRFGSGNQALRIIASTPRDDWSKSFTRFRAVRDGIQTR
;
A
#
# COMPACT_ATOMS: atom_id res chain seq x y z
N MET A 1 -10.44 -43.04 53.34
CA MET A 1 -9.24 -42.58 52.57
C MET A 1 -9.29 -42.96 51.07
N LYS A 2 -10.45 -43.27 50.45
CA LYS A 2 -10.54 -43.65 49.01
C LYS A 2 -11.11 -42.56 48.06
N HIS A 3 -11.43 -41.37 48.58
CA HIS A 3 -12.06 -40.29 47.80
C HIS A 3 -11.13 -39.10 47.49
N ILE A 4 -9.95 -39.00 48.13
CA ILE A 4 -8.99 -37.90 47.92
C ILE A 4 -8.16 -38.11 46.61
N GLY A 5 -7.94 -39.36 46.23
CA GLY A 5 -7.16 -39.67 45.00
C GLY A 5 -7.87 -39.37 43.69
N ARG A 6 -9.23 -39.28 43.65
CA ARG A 6 -10.00 -38.98 42.45
C ARG A 6 -10.12 -37.49 42.12
N LEU A 7 -10.01 -36.62 43.12
CA LEU A 7 -10.02 -35.15 42.91
C LEU A 7 -8.69 -34.64 42.35
N PHE A 8 -7.55 -35.27 42.69
CA PHE A 8 -6.24 -34.91 42.16
C PHE A 8 -6.05 -35.27 40.69
N ALA A 9 -6.68 -36.38 40.21
CA ALA A 9 -6.60 -36.79 38.80
C ALA A 9 -7.41 -35.86 37.87
N LEU A 10 -8.49 -35.25 38.34
CA LEU A 10 -9.30 -34.31 37.54
C LEU A 10 -8.63 -32.92 37.44
N ALA A 11 -7.89 -32.48 38.46
CA ALA A 11 -7.18 -31.19 38.45
C ALA A 11 -5.96 -31.19 37.49
N LEU A 12 -5.33 -32.34 37.28
CA LEU A 12 -4.21 -32.49 36.33
C LEU A 12 -4.64 -32.47 34.84
N LEU A 13 -5.88 -32.80 34.53
CA LEU A 13 -6.41 -32.78 33.14
C LEU A 13 -6.77 -31.37 32.67
N TRP A 14 -7.00 -30.41 33.59
CA TRP A 14 -7.31 -29.02 33.26
C TRP A 14 -6.07 -28.14 33.05
N ALA A 15 -4.91 -28.58 33.52
CA ALA A 15 -3.63 -27.84 33.33
C ALA A 15 -3.01 -28.01 31.95
N ALA A 16 -3.53 -28.93 31.10
CA ALA A 16 -2.96 -29.22 29.77
C ALA A 16 -3.64 -28.47 28.60
N LEU A 17 -4.64 -27.63 28.88
CA LEU A 17 -5.24 -26.74 27.88
C LEU A 17 -4.59 -25.34 27.97
N SER A 18 -3.27 -25.28 27.79
CA SER A 18 -2.65 -24.01 27.41
C SER A 18 -3.26 -23.59 26.07
N PRO A 19 -3.90 -22.42 25.96
CA PRO A 19 -4.31 -21.92 24.66
C PRO A 19 -3.02 -21.84 23.82
N ALA A 20 -2.93 -22.61 22.75
CA ALA A 20 -1.95 -22.36 21.73
C ALA A 20 -2.26 -20.93 21.23
N PHE A 21 -1.48 -19.95 21.65
CA PHE A 21 -1.51 -18.61 21.04
C PHE A 21 -1.14 -18.82 19.59
N ALA A 22 -2.16 -18.82 18.72
CA ALA A 22 -1.92 -18.70 17.30
C ALA A 22 -1.14 -17.37 17.13
N ALA A 23 0.03 -17.44 16.51
CA ALA A 23 0.81 -16.23 16.25
C ALA A 23 -0.04 -15.26 15.42
N ASP A 24 0.02 -13.98 15.74
CA ASP A 24 -0.77 -12.96 15.05
C ASP A 24 -0.26 -12.79 13.60
N PRO A 25 -1.17 -12.58 12.64
CA PRO A 25 -0.79 -12.29 11.27
C PRO A 25 -0.01 -10.97 11.18
N VAL A 26 1.05 -10.98 10.39
CA VAL A 26 1.89 -9.82 10.11
C VAL A 26 1.58 -9.31 8.72
N TYR A 27 1.34 -8.01 8.60
CA TYR A 27 1.09 -7.33 7.33
C TYR A 27 2.36 -6.63 6.87
N PRO A 28 2.84 -6.88 5.64
CA PRO A 28 3.87 -6.01 5.08
C PRO A 28 3.35 -4.56 4.99
N PRO A 29 4.20 -3.56 5.30
CA PRO A 29 3.76 -2.19 5.39
C PRO A 29 3.04 -1.70 4.13
N GLY A 30 1.87 -1.08 4.30
CA GLY A 30 1.06 -0.53 3.22
C GLY A 30 0.17 -1.54 2.49
N LEU A 31 0.16 -2.81 2.88
CA LEU A 31 -0.66 -3.84 2.25
C LEU A 31 -1.82 -4.29 3.15
N ARG A 32 -2.88 -4.77 2.50
CA ARG A 32 -4.07 -5.32 3.18
C ARG A 32 -4.03 -6.84 3.32
N VAL A 33 -3.02 -7.50 2.77
CA VAL A 33 -2.79 -8.94 2.90
C VAL A 33 -1.73 -9.18 3.95
N GLY A 34 -2.02 -10.05 4.91
CA GLY A 34 -1.10 -10.48 5.96
C GLY A 34 -1.07 -12.00 6.08
N LEU A 35 -0.06 -12.53 6.74
CA LEU A 35 0.06 -13.94 7.06
C LEU A 35 0.91 -14.14 8.33
N VAL A 36 0.87 -15.33 8.90
CA VAL A 36 1.77 -15.73 9.99
C VAL A 36 3.05 -16.27 9.39
N PRO A 37 4.18 -15.53 9.46
CA PRO A 37 5.43 -15.98 8.84
C PRO A 37 6.00 -17.21 9.55
N ILE A 38 6.61 -18.11 8.79
CA ILE A 38 7.41 -19.21 9.35
C ILE A 38 8.58 -18.63 10.17
N GLN A 39 8.92 -19.27 11.26
CA GLN A 39 10.06 -18.86 12.09
C GLN A 39 11.34 -18.71 11.24
N GLY A 40 12.02 -17.58 11.40
CA GLY A 40 13.20 -17.19 10.61
C GLY A 40 12.88 -16.25 9.45
N LEU A 41 11.61 -16.04 9.11
CA LEU A 41 11.19 -14.97 8.19
C LEU A 41 10.95 -13.67 8.97
N VAL A 42 11.50 -12.59 8.47
CA VAL A 42 11.30 -11.21 8.96
C VAL A 42 10.75 -10.34 7.84
N LEU A 43 10.13 -9.23 8.18
CA LEU A 43 9.68 -8.24 7.18
C LEU A 43 10.88 -7.78 6.34
N SER A 44 10.76 -7.88 5.02
CA SER A 44 11.77 -7.38 4.10
C SER A 44 11.80 -5.85 4.10
N LYS A 45 13.01 -5.30 3.94
CA LYS A 45 13.26 -3.86 3.78
C LYS A 45 13.34 -3.43 2.31
N THR A 46 13.39 -4.40 1.40
CA THR A 46 13.65 -4.16 -0.03
C THR A 46 12.43 -4.39 -0.92
N PHE A 47 11.45 -5.18 -0.44
CA PHE A 47 10.21 -5.46 -1.15
C PHE A 47 9.05 -5.69 -0.17
N PRO A 48 7.80 -5.56 -0.60
CA PRO A 48 6.64 -5.87 0.23
C PRO A 48 6.56 -7.38 0.49
N GLY A 49 6.87 -7.82 1.73
CA GLY A 49 6.88 -9.25 2.06
C GLY A 49 7.84 -9.60 3.18
N PHE A 50 8.34 -10.82 3.13
CA PHE A 50 9.20 -11.38 4.17
C PHE A 50 10.42 -12.05 3.53
N GLU A 51 11.51 -12.08 4.25
CA GLU A 51 12.74 -12.77 3.82
C GLU A 51 13.48 -13.33 5.03
N THR A 52 14.35 -14.30 4.79
CA THR A 52 15.34 -14.73 5.78
C THR A 52 16.47 -13.71 5.87
N GLU A 53 17.19 -13.65 6.99
CA GLU A 53 18.31 -12.70 7.19
C GLU A 53 19.42 -12.83 6.14
N ASP A 54 19.63 -14.04 5.62
CA ASP A 54 20.57 -14.33 4.52
C ASP A 54 19.99 -14.04 3.13
N HIS A 55 18.75 -13.53 3.06
CA HIS A 55 18.01 -13.26 1.82
C HIS A 55 17.80 -14.49 0.91
N GLY A 56 17.99 -15.68 1.42
CA GLY A 56 17.86 -16.93 0.66
C GLY A 56 16.40 -17.28 0.36
N VAL A 57 15.52 -17.20 1.37
CA VAL A 57 14.09 -17.42 1.21
C VAL A 57 13.39 -16.08 1.11
N LYS A 58 12.49 -15.95 0.13
CA LYS A 58 11.71 -14.71 -0.11
C LYS A 58 10.24 -15.04 -0.22
N VAL A 59 9.40 -14.23 0.44
CA VAL A 59 7.93 -14.31 0.37
C VAL A 59 7.41 -12.93 -0.02
N LEU A 60 7.06 -12.75 -1.28
CA LEU A 60 6.46 -11.54 -1.80
C LEU A 60 4.96 -11.52 -1.46
N VAL A 61 4.45 -10.38 -1.06
CA VAL A 61 3.01 -10.11 -0.92
C VAL A 61 2.64 -8.94 -1.80
N ALA A 62 1.55 -9.05 -2.55
CA ALA A 62 1.10 -8.00 -3.45
C ALA A 62 -0.43 -7.92 -3.50
N GLU A 63 -0.93 -6.78 -3.97
CA GLU A 63 -2.34 -6.58 -4.29
C GLU A 63 -2.48 -6.45 -5.80
N LEU A 64 -3.37 -7.24 -6.38
CA LEU A 64 -3.71 -7.25 -7.81
C LEU A 64 -5.12 -6.67 -8.01
N PRO A 65 -5.48 -6.30 -9.24
CA PRO A 65 -6.86 -5.92 -9.55
C PRO A 65 -7.87 -6.96 -9.07
N PRO A 66 -9.08 -6.55 -8.66
CA PRO A 66 -10.08 -7.48 -8.10
C PRO A 66 -10.48 -8.61 -9.07
N ALA A 67 -10.40 -8.37 -10.38
CA ALA A 67 -10.69 -9.38 -11.41
C ALA A 67 -9.75 -10.59 -11.39
N ALA A 68 -8.50 -10.43 -10.91
CA ALA A 68 -7.47 -11.47 -10.99
C ALA A 68 -7.87 -12.76 -10.24
N TYR A 69 -8.49 -12.64 -9.08
CA TYR A 69 -9.01 -13.82 -8.37
C TYR A 69 -10.09 -14.55 -9.16
N GLY A 70 -11.06 -13.80 -9.69
CA GLY A 70 -12.16 -14.38 -10.48
C GLY A 70 -11.69 -15.06 -11.77
N GLU A 71 -10.64 -14.55 -12.39
CA GLU A 71 -10.02 -15.19 -13.57
C GLU A 71 -9.41 -16.55 -13.22
N VAL A 72 -8.66 -16.62 -12.11
CA VAL A 72 -8.07 -17.89 -11.64
C VAL A 72 -9.16 -18.87 -11.18
N GLU A 73 -10.17 -18.39 -10.44
CA GLU A 73 -11.32 -19.20 -10.01
C GLU A 73 -12.07 -19.80 -11.21
N ASN A 74 -12.31 -18.99 -12.25
CA ASN A 74 -12.99 -19.45 -13.44
C ASN A 74 -12.14 -20.49 -14.21
N ALA A 75 -10.82 -20.23 -14.36
CA ALA A 75 -9.91 -21.18 -14.95
C ALA A 75 -9.88 -22.51 -14.17
N PHE A 76 -9.93 -22.46 -12.84
CA PHE A 76 -10.02 -23.65 -11.97
C PHE A 76 -11.31 -24.44 -12.22
N LYS A 77 -12.46 -23.77 -12.22
CA LYS A 77 -13.77 -24.38 -12.46
C LYS A 77 -13.91 -25.00 -13.84
N THR A 78 -13.34 -24.36 -14.87
CA THR A 78 -13.42 -24.81 -16.26
C THR A 78 -12.27 -25.74 -16.66
N SER A 79 -11.31 -25.97 -15.78
CA SER A 79 -10.05 -26.70 -16.07
C SER A 79 -9.29 -26.14 -17.27
N SER A 80 -9.41 -24.84 -17.50
CA SER A 80 -8.81 -24.11 -18.62
C SER A 80 -7.62 -23.28 -18.15
N PHE A 81 -6.42 -23.88 -18.15
CA PHE A 81 -5.19 -23.20 -17.73
C PHE A 81 -4.29 -22.85 -18.92
N PRO A 82 -3.64 -21.68 -18.91
CA PRO A 82 -2.62 -21.38 -19.89
C PRO A 82 -1.47 -22.39 -19.84
N GLY A 83 -0.99 -22.87 -20.98
CA GLY A 83 0.12 -23.85 -21.04
C GLY A 83 -0.31 -25.27 -21.46
N GLY A 84 -1.60 -25.52 -21.69
CA GLY A 84 -2.10 -26.80 -22.20
C GLY A 84 -1.75 -27.98 -21.30
N ALA A 85 -1.16 -29.04 -21.85
CA ALA A 85 -0.81 -30.26 -21.12
C ALA A 85 0.29 -30.03 -20.04
N ASN A 86 1.07 -28.97 -20.14
CA ASN A 86 2.12 -28.62 -19.19
C ASN A 86 1.67 -27.50 -18.22
N ALA A 87 0.39 -27.17 -18.19
CA ALA A 87 -0.13 -26.13 -17.31
C ALA A 87 0.04 -26.53 -15.84
N ILE A 88 0.53 -25.60 -15.03
CA ILE A 88 0.54 -25.75 -13.59
C ILE A 88 -0.90 -25.55 -13.11
N LYS A 89 -1.49 -26.61 -12.57
CA LYS A 89 -2.87 -26.58 -12.08
C LYS A 89 -2.85 -26.12 -10.63
N PRO A 90 -3.58 -25.04 -10.30
CA PRO A 90 -3.73 -24.64 -8.92
C PRO A 90 -4.55 -25.67 -8.13
N GLU A 91 -4.27 -25.75 -6.84
CA GLU A 91 -5.06 -26.49 -5.87
C GLU A 91 -5.89 -25.50 -5.05
N SER A 92 -7.09 -25.89 -4.64
CA SER A 92 -7.84 -25.11 -3.66
C SER A 92 -7.17 -25.23 -2.28
N LEU A 93 -7.00 -24.09 -1.62
CA LEU A 93 -6.46 -23.99 -0.26
C LEU A 93 -7.38 -23.13 0.59
N GLN A 94 -7.95 -23.72 1.64
CA GLN A 94 -8.69 -22.93 2.61
C GLN A 94 -7.75 -22.09 3.44
N THR A 95 -8.00 -20.77 3.46
CA THR A 95 -7.22 -19.78 4.22
C THR A 95 -8.09 -19.07 5.25
N ALA A 96 -7.51 -18.30 6.14
CA ALA A 96 -8.26 -17.46 7.06
C ALA A 96 -9.01 -16.31 6.35
N ALA A 97 -8.57 -15.92 5.13
CA ALA A 97 -9.27 -14.96 4.26
C ALA A 97 -10.39 -15.60 3.40
N GLY A 98 -10.55 -16.92 3.42
CA GLY A 98 -11.45 -17.69 2.57
C GLY A 98 -10.71 -18.65 1.65
N GLU A 99 -11.39 -19.12 0.59
CA GLU A 99 -10.78 -20.01 -0.39
C GLU A 99 -9.70 -19.26 -1.21
N GLY A 100 -8.53 -19.88 -1.35
CA GLY A 100 -7.45 -19.44 -2.21
C GLY A 100 -7.07 -20.50 -3.23
N PHE A 101 -6.38 -20.10 -4.30
CA PHE A 101 -5.84 -21.00 -5.31
C PHE A 101 -4.32 -20.97 -5.23
N TYR A 102 -3.75 -22.14 -4.98
CA TYR A 102 -2.35 -22.36 -4.63
C TYR A 102 -1.65 -23.19 -5.69
N THR A 103 -0.43 -22.84 -6.01
CA THR A 103 0.44 -23.63 -6.90
C THR A 103 1.81 -23.82 -6.27
N VAL A 104 2.46 -24.93 -6.65
CA VAL A 104 3.85 -25.20 -6.32
C VAL A 104 4.57 -25.82 -7.52
N GLU A 105 5.77 -25.34 -7.80
CA GLU A 105 6.60 -25.83 -8.87
C GLU A 105 8.09 -25.84 -8.52
N SER A 106 8.88 -26.62 -9.24
CA SER A 106 10.33 -26.48 -9.25
C SER A 106 10.74 -25.63 -10.44
N ALA A 107 11.58 -24.64 -10.21
CA ALA A 107 12.09 -23.74 -11.24
C ALA A 107 13.59 -23.59 -11.15
N LYS A 108 14.22 -23.09 -12.21
CA LYS A 108 15.62 -22.68 -12.19
C LYS A 108 15.73 -21.20 -11.87
N ASP A 109 16.67 -20.84 -10.99
CA ASP A 109 17.08 -19.48 -10.72
C ASP A 109 18.61 -19.41 -10.89
N GLY A 110 19.03 -19.01 -12.09
CA GLY A 110 20.43 -19.17 -12.49
C GLY A 110 20.86 -20.63 -12.55
N ALA A 111 21.91 -20.97 -11.79
CA ALA A 111 22.42 -22.35 -11.66
C ALA A 111 21.62 -23.18 -10.64
N ASP A 112 20.91 -22.53 -9.74
CA ASP A 112 20.25 -23.18 -8.62
C ASP A 112 18.84 -23.67 -8.98
N THR A 113 18.38 -24.68 -8.23
CA THR A 113 16.97 -25.11 -8.26
C THR A 113 16.25 -24.50 -7.06
N VAL A 114 15.09 -23.93 -7.34
CA VAL A 114 14.24 -23.32 -6.32
C VAL A 114 12.83 -23.91 -6.38
N ARG A 115 12.19 -24.00 -5.23
CA ARG A 115 10.75 -24.23 -5.12
C ARG A 115 10.04 -22.89 -5.17
N ARG A 116 9.13 -22.74 -6.11
CA ARG A 116 8.24 -21.57 -6.23
C ARG A 116 6.84 -21.95 -5.82
N PHE A 117 6.27 -21.13 -4.96
CA PHE A 117 4.90 -21.25 -4.49
C PHE A 117 4.17 -19.97 -4.83
N SER A 118 2.93 -20.07 -5.26
CA SER A 118 2.09 -18.89 -5.40
C SER A 118 0.66 -19.17 -4.96
N MET A 119 0.01 -18.15 -4.48
CA MET A 119 -1.38 -18.22 -4.05
C MET A 119 -2.09 -16.89 -4.35
N ILE A 120 -3.33 -16.99 -4.77
CA ILE A 120 -4.24 -15.85 -4.88
C ILE A 120 -5.45 -16.05 -3.96
N VAL A 121 -5.88 -14.99 -3.29
CA VAL A 121 -7.03 -14.95 -2.39
C VAL A 121 -7.93 -13.77 -2.72
N ALA A 122 -9.24 -13.89 -2.47
CA ALA A 122 -10.16 -12.78 -2.64
C ALA A 122 -9.97 -11.72 -1.54
N GLY A 123 -9.81 -10.46 -1.93
CA GLY A 123 -9.73 -9.31 -1.01
C GLY A 123 -10.94 -8.36 -1.11
N GLY A 124 -12.00 -8.73 -1.85
CA GLY A 124 -13.14 -7.86 -2.14
C GLY A 124 -12.80 -6.82 -3.21
N ALA A 125 -12.33 -5.66 -2.83
CA ALA A 125 -11.92 -4.58 -3.74
C ALA A 125 -10.55 -4.80 -4.41
N PHE A 126 -9.89 -5.91 -4.16
CA PHE A 126 -8.60 -6.30 -4.74
C PHE A 126 -8.44 -7.82 -4.67
N SER A 127 -7.42 -8.37 -5.31
CA SER A 127 -7.00 -9.76 -5.14
C SER A 127 -5.66 -9.79 -4.40
N GLY A 128 -5.58 -10.56 -3.31
CA GLY A 128 -4.33 -10.76 -2.59
C GLY A 128 -3.47 -11.79 -3.31
N TYR A 129 -2.20 -11.49 -3.54
CA TYR A 129 -1.25 -12.40 -4.14
C TYR A 129 -0.06 -12.62 -3.22
N ILE A 130 0.31 -13.87 -3.00
CA ILE A 130 1.45 -14.27 -2.19
C ILE A 130 2.30 -15.22 -3.02
N ALA A 131 3.60 -14.95 -3.12
CA ALA A 131 4.54 -15.82 -3.80
C ALA A 131 5.76 -16.09 -2.90
N ALA A 132 6.17 -17.33 -2.79
CA ALA A 132 7.38 -17.70 -2.06
C ALA A 132 8.40 -18.38 -2.98
N GLN A 133 9.66 -18.06 -2.77
CA GLN A 133 10.78 -18.70 -3.41
C GLN A 133 11.69 -19.29 -2.34
N VAL A 134 11.90 -20.59 -2.41
CA VAL A 134 12.70 -21.37 -1.44
C VAL A 134 13.80 -22.10 -2.18
N PRO A 135 15.09 -21.79 -1.96
CA PRO A 135 16.20 -22.54 -2.53
C PRO A 135 16.24 -23.96 -1.98
N GLU A 136 16.77 -24.89 -2.75
CA GLU A 136 16.82 -26.32 -2.38
C GLU A 136 17.50 -26.53 -1.02
N SER A 137 18.52 -25.74 -0.70
CA SER A 137 19.23 -25.80 0.59
C SER A 137 18.35 -25.47 1.82
N ALA A 138 17.26 -24.72 1.62
CA ALA A 138 16.36 -24.29 2.70
C ALA A 138 15.10 -25.16 2.83
N THR A 139 14.86 -26.11 1.93
CA THR A 139 13.64 -26.94 1.90
C THR A 139 13.41 -27.80 3.13
N LYS A 140 14.44 -28.05 3.94
CA LYS A 140 14.30 -28.77 5.20
C LYS A 140 13.49 -27.97 6.23
N THR A 141 13.71 -26.67 6.32
CA THR A 141 13.01 -25.75 7.24
C THR A 141 11.74 -25.21 6.58
N PHE A 142 11.83 -24.85 5.31
CA PHE A 142 10.74 -24.29 4.49
C PHE A 142 10.20 -25.35 3.53
N SER A 143 9.74 -26.48 4.09
CA SER A 143 9.15 -27.56 3.29
C SER A 143 7.86 -27.13 2.61
N ASP A 144 7.43 -27.86 1.56
CA ASP A 144 6.16 -27.63 0.87
C ASP A 144 4.99 -27.55 1.86
N ASP A 145 4.96 -28.44 2.85
CA ASP A 145 3.93 -28.44 3.89
C ASP A 145 4.01 -27.22 4.82
N ALA A 146 5.22 -26.80 5.21
CA ALA A 146 5.41 -25.59 6.03
C ALA A 146 4.97 -24.33 5.29
N VAL A 147 5.32 -24.19 4.00
CA VAL A 147 4.89 -23.04 3.18
C VAL A 147 3.39 -23.09 2.94
N ARG A 148 2.81 -24.25 2.66
CA ARG A 148 1.35 -24.41 2.51
C ARG A 148 0.59 -24.02 3.78
N LYS A 149 1.07 -24.42 4.96
CA LYS A 149 0.52 -24.01 6.25
C LYS A 149 0.63 -22.51 6.49
N MET A 150 1.76 -21.92 6.16
CA MET A 150 1.93 -20.45 6.22
C MET A 150 0.90 -19.74 5.33
N PHE A 151 0.73 -20.19 4.08
CA PHE A 151 -0.24 -19.61 3.17
C PHE A 151 -1.68 -19.77 3.65
N ALA A 152 -2.02 -20.88 4.31
CA ALA A 152 -3.34 -21.08 4.91
C ALA A 152 -3.67 -20.06 6.02
N THR A 153 -2.66 -19.39 6.59
CA THR A 153 -2.87 -18.31 7.57
C THR A 153 -3.16 -16.95 6.92
N ALA A 154 -3.20 -16.87 5.58
CA ALA A 154 -3.43 -15.60 4.88
C ALA A 154 -4.74 -14.96 5.34
N VAL A 155 -4.66 -13.69 5.68
CA VAL A 155 -5.75 -12.83 6.11
C VAL A 155 -5.81 -11.58 5.26
N VAL A 156 -6.99 -10.97 5.21
CA VAL A 156 -7.22 -9.70 4.51
C VAL A 156 -7.83 -8.71 5.48
N ARG A 157 -7.25 -7.51 5.55
CA ARG A 157 -7.86 -6.37 6.25
C ARG A 157 -8.54 -5.43 5.25
N LYS A 158 -9.61 -4.79 5.69
CA LYS A 158 -10.39 -3.88 4.85
C LYS A 158 -9.56 -2.67 4.40
N GLU A 159 -8.78 -2.11 5.32
CA GLU A 159 -8.04 -0.86 5.13
C GLU A 159 -6.65 -0.95 5.78
N VAL A 160 -5.70 -0.20 5.24
CA VAL A 160 -4.40 0.03 5.88
C VAL A 160 -4.58 1.13 6.92
N PRO A 161 -4.12 0.97 8.17
CA PRO A 161 -4.18 2.04 9.18
C PRO A 161 -3.50 3.32 8.69
N VAL A 162 -4.11 4.48 9.00
CA VAL A 162 -3.61 5.78 8.53
C VAL A 162 -2.18 6.05 9.01
N GLU A 163 -1.87 5.71 10.25
CA GLU A 163 -0.54 5.87 10.84
C GLU A 163 0.51 5.05 10.09
N GLU A 164 0.16 3.86 9.65
CA GLU A 164 1.03 3.00 8.84
C GLU A 164 1.26 3.63 7.47
N GLN A 165 0.22 4.12 6.81
CA GLN A 165 0.33 4.81 5.52
C GLN A 165 1.21 6.06 5.62
N LEU A 166 1.00 6.88 6.65
CA LEU A 166 1.81 8.06 6.92
C LEU A 166 3.26 7.69 7.25
N GLY A 167 3.44 6.55 7.92
CA GLY A 167 4.75 6.00 8.27
C GLY A 167 5.64 5.67 7.08
N LEU A 168 5.05 5.34 5.93
CA LEU A 168 5.77 4.99 4.69
C LEU A 168 6.28 6.21 3.91
N LEU A 169 5.77 7.41 4.18
CA LEU A 169 6.15 8.61 3.44
C LEU A 169 7.60 9.03 3.75
N PRO A 170 8.34 9.62 2.79
CA PRO A 170 9.69 10.14 3.02
C PRO A 170 9.69 11.47 3.80
N PHE A 171 8.54 11.91 4.28
CA PHE A 171 8.33 13.09 5.11
C PHE A 171 7.35 12.77 6.24
N LYS A 172 7.34 13.58 7.29
CA LYS A 172 6.42 13.43 8.42
C LYS A 172 5.25 14.40 8.28
N MET A 173 4.04 13.92 8.50
CA MET A 173 2.83 14.73 8.60
C MET A 173 2.49 14.96 10.07
N THR A 174 2.41 16.21 10.51
CA THR A 174 2.05 16.56 11.89
C THR A 174 0.68 17.22 12.01
N GLU A 175 0.08 17.60 10.87
CA GLU A 175 -1.22 18.23 10.81
C GLU A 175 -2.03 17.66 9.65
N LEU A 176 -3.23 17.18 9.92
CA LEU A 176 -4.14 16.58 8.95
C LEU A 176 -5.39 17.42 8.69
N SER A 177 -5.58 18.48 9.48
CA SER A 177 -6.67 19.48 9.36
C SER A 177 -8.07 18.88 9.21
N GLY A 178 -8.31 17.73 9.86
CA GLY A 178 -9.62 17.07 9.90
C GLY A 178 -10.13 16.56 8.55
N PHE A 179 -9.26 16.25 7.59
CA PHE A 179 -9.66 15.52 6.39
C PHE A 179 -10.22 14.15 6.76
N LYS A 180 -11.34 13.76 6.13
CA LYS A 180 -12.09 12.54 6.48
C LYS A 180 -11.46 11.28 5.90
N ASN A 181 -10.98 11.39 4.67
CA ASN A 181 -10.42 10.28 3.92
C ASN A 181 -8.93 10.53 3.68
N ILE A 182 -8.10 9.61 4.15
CA ILE A 182 -6.64 9.65 3.97
C ILE A 182 -6.24 8.31 3.39
N ARG A 183 -5.62 8.34 2.20
CA ARG A 183 -5.17 7.12 1.55
C ARG A 183 -3.88 7.31 0.75
N THR A 184 -3.07 6.28 0.72
CA THR A 184 -1.89 6.23 -0.13
C THR A 184 -2.30 6.13 -1.59
N LEU A 185 -1.75 7.00 -2.44
CA LEU A 185 -1.86 6.91 -3.90
C LEU A 185 -0.73 6.06 -4.48
N ALA A 186 0.47 6.23 -3.92
CA ALA A 186 1.63 5.44 -4.24
C ALA A 186 2.40 5.19 -2.94
N PRO A 187 2.57 3.94 -2.48
CA PRO A 187 3.28 3.62 -1.24
C PRO A 187 4.65 4.28 -1.17
N GLY A 188 4.93 5.00 -0.07
CA GLY A 188 6.18 5.71 0.12
C GLY A 188 6.42 6.93 -0.78
N ALA A 189 5.50 7.30 -1.67
CA ALA A 189 5.71 8.40 -2.61
C ALA A 189 4.62 9.47 -2.58
N ALA A 190 3.34 9.09 -2.50
CA ALA A 190 2.23 10.04 -2.55
C ALA A 190 1.04 9.63 -1.68
N ILE A 191 0.37 10.61 -1.11
CA ILE A 191 -0.81 10.45 -0.27
C ILE A 191 -1.89 11.46 -0.65
N LEU A 192 -3.15 11.03 -0.58
CA LEU A 192 -4.34 11.83 -0.79
C LEU A 192 -5.02 12.12 0.55
N PHE A 193 -5.48 13.34 0.72
CA PHE A 193 -6.38 13.82 1.78
C PHE A 193 -7.64 14.35 1.11
N ALA A 194 -8.81 13.85 1.46
CA ALA A 194 -10.07 14.27 0.83
C ALA A 194 -11.21 14.37 1.84
N ASP A 195 -12.15 15.27 1.60
CA ASP A 195 -13.42 15.31 2.31
C ASP A 195 -14.50 14.48 1.61
N GLY A 196 -14.42 14.38 0.28
CA GLY A 196 -15.27 13.53 -0.55
C GLY A 196 -14.76 12.08 -0.61
N ASP A 197 -15.64 11.20 -1.01
CA ASP A 197 -15.36 9.80 -1.32
C ASP A 197 -15.40 9.55 -2.85
N GLU A 198 -15.22 8.30 -3.26
CA GLU A 198 -15.25 7.91 -4.67
C GLU A 198 -16.65 8.00 -5.28
N GLU A 199 -17.70 7.87 -4.49
CA GLU A 199 -19.11 7.92 -4.96
C GLU A 199 -19.53 9.35 -5.28
N THR A 200 -19.13 10.30 -4.43
CA THR A 200 -19.45 11.74 -4.63
C THR A 200 -18.51 12.44 -5.60
N GLY A 201 -17.40 11.83 -5.95
CA GLY A 201 -16.32 12.44 -6.73
C GLY A 201 -15.38 13.28 -5.85
N ILE A 202 -14.12 12.94 -5.84
CA ILE A 202 -13.09 13.60 -5.01
C ILE A 202 -13.03 15.09 -5.36
N GLU A 203 -13.20 15.44 -6.64
CA GLU A 203 -13.12 16.79 -7.16
C GLU A 203 -14.29 17.72 -6.77
N ALA A 204 -15.40 17.16 -6.29
CA ALA A 204 -16.56 17.94 -5.83
C ALA A 204 -16.39 18.52 -4.42
N GLN A 205 -15.31 18.15 -3.73
CA GLN A 205 -15.02 18.50 -2.35
C GLN A 205 -13.55 18.94 -2.21
N PRO A 206 -13.17 19.61 -1.11
CA PRO A 206 -11.76 19.91 -0.86
C PRO A 206 -10.92 18.63 -0.79
N TYR A 207 -9.80 18.60 -1.52
CA TYR A 207 -8.81 17.53 -1.43
C TYR A 207 -7.38 18.05 -1.57
N MET A 208 -6.42 17.26 -1.12
CA MET A 208 -5.00 17.50 -1.29
C MET A 208 -4.27 16.23 -1.73
N VAL A 209 -3.29 16.39 -2.58
CA VAL A 209 -2.31 15.35 -2.90
C VAL A 209 -0.93 15.84 -2.50
N VAL A 210 -0.23 15.06 -1.71
CA VAL A 210 1.15 15.35 -1.29
C VAL A 210 2.05 14.23 -1.77
N GLY A 211 3.11 14.58 -2.47
CA GLY A 211 4.05 13.58 -3.00
C GLY A 211 5.40 14.19 -3.35
N THR A 212 6.34 13.35 -3.76
CA THR A 212 7.68 13.76 -4.18
C THR A 212 7.80 13.72 -5.70
N ILE A 213 8.59 14.66 -6.25
CA ILE A 213 9.02 14.68 -7.65
C ILE A 213 10.53 14.51 -7.71
N ALA A 214 11.00 13.63 -8.59
CA ALA A 214 12.42 13.28 -8.73
C ALA A 214 13.15 14.14 -9.76
N SER A 215 12.60 15.01 -10.50
CA SER A 215 13.27 15.76 -11.58
C SER A 215 13.12 17.27 -11.42
N ALA A 216 13.18 17.74 -10.17
CA ALA A 216 13.13 19.17 -9.88
C ALA A 216 14.45 19.87 -10.31
N PRO A 217 14.39 21.10 -10.82
CA PRO A 217 15.58 21.84 -11.22
C PRO A 217 16.45 22.18 -10.01
N THR A 218 17.75 21.97 -10.15
CA THR A 218 18.74 22.35 -9.15
C THR A 218 19.01 23.86 -9.17
N GLN A 219 18.94 24.47 -10.35
CA GLN A 219 19.20 25.91 -10.54
C GLN A 219 17.98 26.75 -10.11
N PRO A 220 18.18 27.76 -9.25
CA PRO A 220 17.09 28.60 -8.75
C PRO A 220 16.27 29.30 -9.83
N GLU A 221 16.92 29.76 -10.90
CA GLU A 221 16.33 30.48 -12.04
C GLU A 221 15.33 29.64 -12.84
N ASP A 222 15.47 28.31 -12.83
CA ASP A 222 14.58 27.40 -13.55
C ASP A 222 13.31 27.03 -12.75
N ARG A 223 13.31 27.29 -11.45
CA ARG A 223 12.23 26.83 -10.54
C ARG A 223 10.89 27.45 -10.86
N GLY A 224 10.84 28.73 -11.25
CA GLY A 224 9.60 29.40 -11.61
C GLY A 224 8.94 28.79 -12.85
N ARG A 225 9.72 28.58 -13.91
CA ARG A 225 9.24 27.91 -15.13
C ARG A 225 8.78 26.48 -14.84
N PHE A 226 9.56 25.72 -14.07
CA PHE A 226 9.19 24.38 -13.65
C PHE A 226 7.88 24.37 -12.85
N ALA A 227 7.67 25.31 -11.93
CA ALA A 227 6.45 25.41 -11.15
C ALA A 227 5.21 25.63 -12.03
N GLN A 228 5.31 26.50 -13.04
CA GLN A 228 4.22 26.76 -13.98
C GLN A 228 3.94 25.55 -14.88
N GLN A 229 4.98 24.91 -15.41
CA GLN A 229 4.84 23.69 -16.22
C GLN A 229 4.20 22.56 -15.43
N ALA A 230 4.66 22.33 -14.20
CA ALA A 230 4.09 21.32 -13.32
C ALA A 230 2.62 21.59 -13.00
N ALA A 231 2.24 22.87 -12.77
CA ALA A 231 0.86 23.26 -12.53
C ALA A 231 -0.04 23.02 -13.75
N GLY A 232 0.47 23.28 -14.96
CA GLY A 232 -0.25 23.00 -16.21
C GLY A 232 -0.46 21.51 -16.52
N GLN A 233 0.27 20.64 -15.81
CA GLN A 233 0.18 19.18 -15.97
C GLN A 233 -0.56 18.48 -14.82
N ILE A 234 -1.36 19.20 -14.02
CA ILE A 234 -2.17 18.58 -12.98
C ILE A 234 -3.27 17.74 -13.63
N PRO A 235 -3.30 16.41 -13.37
CA PRO A 235 -4.29 15.53 -14.00
C PRO A 235 -5.74 15.93 -13.63
N GLY A 236 -6.66 15.71 -14.56
CA GLY A 236 -8.10 15.94 -14.32
C GLY A 236 -8.55 17.38 -14.42
N LEU A 237 -7.64 18.35 -14.59
CA LEU A 237 -8.01 19.76 -14.83
C LEU A 237 -8.22 20.02 -16.32
N ARG A 238 -9.25 20.82 -16.61
CA ARG A 238 -9.56 21.33 -17.95
C ARG A 238 -9.66 22.86 -17.89
N ASP A 239 -9.34 23.51 -19.01
CA ASP A 239 -9.41 24.98 -19.16
C ASP A 239 -8.60 25.73 -18.08
N GLY A 240 -7.46 25.12 -17.69
CA GLY A 240 -6.63 25.63 -16.62
C GLY A 240 -5.95 26.95 -16.97
N ARG A 241 -6.16 27.98 -16.13
CA ARG A 241 -5.51 29.29 -16.23
C ARG A 241 -4.74 29.59 -14.97
N ILE A 242 -3.42 29.76 -15.09
CA ILE A 242 -2.58 30.20 -13.99
C ILE A 242 -2.94 31.65 -13.66
N THR A 243 -3.34 31.91 -12.43
CA THR A 243 -3.71 33.26 -11.93
C THR A 243 -2.59 33.88 -11.10
N MET A 244 -1.71 33.04 -10.53
CA MET A 244 -0.56 33.50 -9.75
C MET A 244 0.54 32.43 -9.80
N SER A 245 1.80 32.85 -9.84
CA SER A 245 2.97 31.96 -9.64
C SER A 245 4.10 32.76 -9.04
N GLU A 246 4.34 32.56 -7.75
CA GLU A 246 5.28 33.38 -6.96
C GLU A 246 6.20 32.50 -6.10
N PRO A 247 7.47 32.96 -5.93
CA PRO A 247 8.39 32.32 -5.01
C PRO A 247 7.96 32.56 -3.56
N LEU A 248 8.17 31.55 -2.71
CA LEU A 248 7.97 31.64 -1.26
C LEU A 248 8.95 30.72 -0.53
N ARG A 249 8.91 30.75 0.80
CA ARG A 249 9.59 29.77 1.64
C ARG A 249 8.54 28.87 2.33
N ILE A 250 8.81 27.56 2.32
CA ILE A 250 7.99 26.55 2.99
C ILE A 250 8.91 25.84 4.00
N ALA A 251 8.63 25.98 5.29
CA ALA A 251 9.47 25.45 6.37
C ALA A 251 10.98 25.82 6.17
N GLY A 252 11.25 27.07 5.80
CA GLY A 252 12.60 27.58 5.58
C GLY A 252 13.24 27.22 4.22
N SER A 253 12.71 26.25 3.50
CA SER A 253 13.21 25.84 2.17
C SER A 253 12.64 26.73 1.06
N PRO A 254 13.38 26.94 -0.04
CA PRO A 254 12.86 27.62 -1.22
C PRO A 254 11.65 26.88 -1.80
N GLY A 255 10.66 27.60 -2.25
CA GLY A 255 9.45 27.03 -2.84
C GLY A 255 8.79 27.97 -3.85
N TYR A 256 7.71 27.47 -4.42
CA TYR A 256 6.79 28.23 -5.30
C TYR A 256 5.35 27.92 -4.94
N GLU A 257 4.50 28.94 -4.93
CA GLU A 257 3.05 28.81 -4.92
C GLU A 257 2.53 29.18 -6.31
N THR A 258 1.78 28.27 -6.92
CA THR A 258 1.11 28.50 -8.21
C THR A 258 -0.37 28.23 -8.04
N ARG A 259 -1.21 29.20 -8.38
CA ARG A 259 -2.68 29.09 -8.36
C ARG A 259 -3.22 28.94 -9.77
N VAL A 260 -4.20 28.07 -9.90
CA VAL A 260 -4.85 27.75 -11.17
C VAL A 260 -6.37 27.79 -10.97
N GLU A 261 -7.07 28.50 -11.83
CA GLU A 261 -8.50 28.36 -12.00
C GLU A 261 -8.76 27.38 -13.14
N ALA A 262 -9.64 26.41 -12.92
CA ALA A 262 -9.91 25.35 -13.89
C ALA A 262 -11.34 24.81 -13.72
N THR A 263 -11.68 23.85 -14.55
CA THR A 263 -12.82 22.95 -14.33
C THR A 263 -12.30 21.53 -14.08
N SER A 264 -13.01 20.76 -13.24
CA SER A 264 -12.62 19.39 -12.88
C SER A 264 -13.83 18.45 -12.82
N GLY A 265 -13.55 17.15 -12.91
CA GLY A 265 -14.54 16.10 -12.79
C GLY A 265 -15.52 16.00 -13.97
N LYS A 266 -16.40 15.01 -13.90
CA LYS A 266 -17.42 14.77 -14.94
C LYS A 266 -18.44 15.92 -15.06
N ALA A 267 -18.73 16.56 -13.93
CA ALA A 267 -19.67 17.68 -13.85
C ALA A 267 -19.10 19.03 -14.32
N ASN A 268 -17.84 19.10 -14.74
CA ASN A 268 -17.14 20.35 -15.07
C ASN A 268 -17.20 21.38 -13.92
N THR A 269 -17.02 20.93 -12.70
CA THR A 269 -17.08 21.78 -11.51
C THR A 269 -15.99 22.85 -11.58
N PRO A 270 -16.32 24.16 -11.47
CA PRO A 270 -15.32 25.21 -11.37
C PRO A 270 -14.50 25.04 -10.09
N VAL A 271 -13.18 24.94 -10.21
CA VAL A 271 -12.28 24.73 -9.08
C VAL A 271 -11.20 25.81 -9.03
N THR A 272 -10.72 26.08 -7.82
CA THR A 272 -9.47 26.78 -7.58
C THR A 272 -8.47 25.77 -7.04
N VAL A 273 -7.32 25.70 -7.67
CA VAL A 273 -6.24 24.79 -7.34
C VAL A 273 -5.03 25.58 -6.93
N VAL A 274 -4.35 25.16 -5.88
CA VAL A 274 -3.03 25.65 -5.52
C VAL A 274 -2.02 24.51 -5.56
N GLN A 275 -0.90 24.79 -6.19
CA GLN A 275 0.28 23.92 -6.13
C GLN A 275 1.36 24.60 -5.32
N TRP A 276 1.91 23.90 -4.35
CA TRP A 276 3.15 24.27 -3.69
C TRP A 276 4.25 23.29 -4.07
N LEU A 277 5.39 23.85 -4.42
CA LEU A 277 6.63 23.10 -4.57
C LEU A 277 7.59 23.54 -3.47
N ARG A 278 8.14 22.60 -2.72
CA ARG A 278 9.24 22.82 -1.78
C ARG A 278 10.47 22.11 -2.32
N PHE A 279 11.48 22.88 -2.74
CA PHE A 279 12.71 22.35 -3.29
C PHE A 279 13.64 21.90 -2.16
N GLY A 280 14.09 20.63 -2.26
CA GLY A 280 15.09 20.05 -1.36
C GLY A 280 16.53 20.30 -1.82
N SER A 281 17.46 19.57 -1.22
CA SER A 281 18.82 19.45 -1.71
C SER A 281 18.84 18.49 -2.92
N GLY A 282 19.44 18.91 -4.02
CA GLY A 282 19.51 18.11 -5.25
C GLY A 282 18.31 18.31 -6.18
N ASN A 283 17.91 17.26 -6.89
CA ASN A 283 16.88 17.27 -7.92
C ASN A 283 15.50 16.79 -7.45
N GLN A 284 15.26 16.81 -6.15
CA GLN A 284 13.97 16.41 -5.56
C GLN A 284 13.19 17.62 -5.05
N ALA A 285 11.88 17.56 -5.19
CA ALA A 285 10.97 18.50 -4.57
C ALA A 285 9.76 17.77 -3.96
N LEU A 286 9.25 18.31 -2.87
CA LEU A 286 7.93 17.98 -2.38
C LEU A 286 6.91 18.78 -3.19
N ARG A 287 5.92 18.08 -3.74
CA ARG A 287 4.79 18.67 -4.46
C ARG A 287 3.52 18.49 -3.63
N ILE A 288 2.84 19.58 -3.39
CA ILE A 288 1.56 19.64 -2.70
C ILE A 288 0.58 20.26 -3.67
N ILE A 289 -0.48 19.55 -4.00
CA ILE A 289 -1.59 20.03 -4.83
C ILE A 289 -2.82 20.05 -3.93
N ALA A 290 -3.52 21.17 -3.86
CA ALA A 290 -4.80 21.27 -3.16
C ALA A 290 -5.85 21.88 -4.08
N SER A 291 -7.03 21.29 -4.09
CA SER A 291 -8.15 21.69 -4.94
C SER A 291 -9.43 21.79 -4.13
N THR A 292 -10.26 22.74 -4.49
CA THR A 292 -11.59 22.92 -3.91
C THR A 292 -12.51 23.58 -4.92
N PRO A 293 -13.84 23.36 -4.85
CA PRO A 293 -14.80 24.18 -5.56
C PRO A 293 -14.52 25.67 -5.31
N ARG A 294 -14.64 26.49 -6.36
CA ARG A 294 -14.24 27.90 -6.31
C ARG A 294 -14.91 28.67 -5.16
N ASP A 295 -16.17 28.40 -4.89
CA ASP A 295 -16.94 29.08 -3.85
C ASP A 295 -16.45 28.75 -2.43
N ASP A 296 -15.78 27.61 -2.25
CA ASP A 296 -15.23 27.17 -0.96
C ASP A 296 -13.77 27.58 -0.75
N TRP A 297 -13.17 28.33 -1.68
CA TRP A 297 -11.75 28.66 -1.67
C TRP A 297 -11.28 29.33 -0.37
N SER A 298 -11.95 30.39 0.04
CA SER A 298 -11.54 31.16 1.23
C SER A 298 -11.53 30.32 2.51
N LYS A 299 -12.49 29.41 2.63
CA LYS A 299 -12.62 28.48 3.76
C LYS A 299 -11.57 27.38 3.71
N SER A 300 -11.35 26.80 2.53
CA SER A 300 -10.46 25.64 2.35
C SER A 300 -8.99 26.03 2.36
N PHE A 301 -8.62 27.21 1.87
CA PHE A 301 -7.23 27.64 1.73
C PHE A 301 -6.46 27.67 3.05
N THR A 302 -7.08 28.14 4.13
CA THR A 302 -6.46 28.15 5.47
C THR A 302 -6.15 26.73 5.94
N ARG A 303 -7.07 25.81 5.70
CA ARG A 303 -6.93 24.39 6.03
C ARG A 303 -5.82 23.71 5.21
N PHE A 304 -5.72 24.01 3.91
CA PHE A 304 -4.66 23.53 3.04
C PHE A 304 -3.27 24.01 3.50
N ARG A 305 -3.18 25.28 3.92
CA ARG A 305 -1.94 25.83 4.47
C ARG A 305 -1.53 25.13 5.76
N ALA A 306 -2.47 24.84 6.65
CA ALA A 306 -2.17 24.14 7.89
C ALA A 306 -1.55 22.75 7.62
N VAL A 307 -2.12 21.97 6.68
CA VAL A 307 -1.54 20.69 6.26
C VAL A 307 -0.14 20.88 5.65
N ARG A 308 0.03 21.85 4.72
CA ARG A 308 1.32 22.16 4.09
C ARG A 308 2.40 22.47 5.13
N ASP A 309 2.05 23.32 6.11
CA ASP A 309 2.98 23.80 7.13
C ASP A 309 3.31 22.71 8.17
N GLY A 310 2.43 21.70 8.31
CA GLY A 310 2.64 20.49 9.10
C GLY A 310 3.55 19.43 8.47
N ILE A 311 4.09 19.67 7.26
CA ILE A 311 4.97 18.71 6.59
C ILE A 311 6.43 18.97 6.96
N GLN A 312 7.04 18.02 7.66
CA GLN A 312 8.43 18.04 8.09
C GLN A 312 9.28 17.06 7.27
N THR A 313 10.53 17.38 7.00
CA THR A 313 11.51 16.43 6.47
C THR A 313 11.83 15.38 7.52
N ARG A 314 12.06 14.13 7.09
CA ARG A 314 12.61 13.08 7.94
C ARG A 314 14.12 13.21 8.02
#